data_7546c6ad406cf11b2dc93ff67c68e6b5
#
_entry.id   7546c6ad406cf11b2dc93ff67c68e6b5
#
_cell.length_a   1.000
_cell.length_b   1.000
_cell.length_c   1.000
_cell.angle_alpha   90.00
_cell.angle_beta   90.00
_cell.angle_gamma   90.00
#
_symmetry.space_group_name_H-M   'P 1'
#
loop_
_entity.id
_entity.type
_entity.pdbx_description
1 polymer ?
#
loop_
_entity_poly.entity_id
_entity_poly.type
_entity_poly.pdbx_seq_one_letter_code
_entity_poly.pdbx_strand_id
1 'polypeptide(L)'
;MSTRMSWVCAVLIGGAALLSLSACSDSTDVGLGVGPGSDSLKGGKPVTVDVLPDLDTTRTPPITGENFRRASSRSTWRVLTGIVDDPIPGTGTIETEGYVDFAGRRTLPSQIISADNADSLAAELRLTTNYLHGASGEPMEVKVYNLTAEAEMDSARANAGFDADETDPASVTTAQIIPTDSLVTIELRQSWIDEHLTTLQDTSDGGSGFEDNFSGFKIIAPNSEAVVGFSAANAALRLTHTPDSVTADYPALKTFTHIEQRNVTASPSDDYELMVGGIGVGLTMNWNFDENPLDSLATAPLNRAEIFVPADTLAMADFPGSNFVRPLPNGYRVIATRTSDAPPCTAVRLPVFSPTNEACVLPLLPSAPRGVALVSDNVAFPIFQQSFQRVRNGRSPLFRTYRVRVADRDSASVDQASTIQPGLPSTLPVLIQRPSSTQGEVAPPRATLTVTPL
;
A
#
# COMPACT_ATOMS: atom_id res chain seq x y z
N MET A 1 -12.50 59.30 18.11
CA MET A 1 -12.86 59.55 16.69
C MET A 1 -12.22 58.48 15.79
N SER A 2 -12.47 57.18 16.07
CA SER A 2 -11.77 56.07 15.35
C SER A 2 -12.62 54.80 15.09
N THR A 3 -13.92 54.84 15.31
CA THR A 3 -14.81 53.68 15.21
C THR A 3 -15.73 53.68 13.96
N ARG A 4 -15.70 54.71 13.16
CA ARG A 4 -16.56 54.77 11.93
C ARG A 4 -15.89 54.36 10.64
N MET A 5 -14.58 54.17 10.61
CA MET A 5 -13.84 53.82 9.36
C MET A 5 -13.73 52.31 9.16
N SER A 6 -13.96 51.50 10.22
CA SER A 6 -13.84 50.02 10.15
C SER A 6 -15.03 49.33 9.48
N TRP A 7 -16.22 49.95 9.46
CA TRP A 7 -17.42 49.33 8.89
C TRP A 7 -17.51 49.46 7.36
N VAL A 8 -16.92 50.47 6.78
CA VAL A 8 -16.97 50.69 5.33
C VAL A 8 -16.03 49.72 4.61
N CYS A 9 -14.89 49.40 5.18
CA CYS A 9 -14.00 48.40 4.63
C CYS A 9 -14.54 46.98 4.71
N ALA A 10 -15.30 46.63 5.76
CA ALA A 10 -15.89 45.29 5.92
C ALA A 10 -17.02 45.04 4.89
N VAL A 11 -17.79 46.05 4.52
CA VAL A 11 -18.86 45.92 3.54
C VAL A 11 -18.31 45.86 2.12
N LEU A 12 -17.20 46.53 1.80
CA LEU A 12 -16.55 46.45 0.50
C LEU A 12 -15.82 45.11 0.25
N ILE A 13 -15.23 44.50 1.28
CA ILE A 13 -14.61 43.17 1.18
C ILE A 13 -15.67 42.08 1.09
N GLY A 14 -16.78 42.20 1.79
CA GLY A 14 -17.91 41.27 1.72
C GLY A 14 -18.64 41.31 0.36
N GLY A 15 -18.70 42.45 -0.28
CA GLY A 15 -19.31 42.61 -1.61
C GLY A 15 -18.44 42.06 -2.75
N ALA A 16 -17.12 42.14 -2.64
CA ALA A 16 -16.19 41.59 -3.62
C ALA A 16 -16.10 40.06 -3.55
N ALA A 17 -16.30 39.44 -2.35
CA ALA A 17 -16.30 37.99 -2.19
C ALA A 17 -17.57 37.31 -2.71
N LEU A 18 -18.70 38.03 -2.78
CA LEU A 18 -19.96 37.49 -3.32
C LEU A 18 -20.07 37.60 -4.85
N LEU A 19 -19.26 38.45 -5.48
CA LEU A 19 -19.22 38.55 -6.93
C LEU A 19 -18.24 37.56 -7.59
N SER A 20 -17.36 36.93 -6.83
CA SER A 20 -16.42 35.90 -7.34
C SER A 20 -16.99 34.50 -7.33
N LEU A 21 -18.16 34.25 -6.73
CA LEU A 21 -18.79 32.90 -6.68
C LEU A 21 -19.80 32.65 -7.81
N SER A 22 -20.10 33.64 -8.65
CA SER A 22 -21.01 33.49 -9.80
C SER A 22 -20.29 33.28 -11.15
N ALA A 23 -18.94 33.17 -11.15
CA ALA A 23 -18.17 33.04 -12.39
C ALA A 23 -17.77 31.58 -12.73
N CYS A 24 -18.27 30.57 -12.01
CA CYS A 24 -17.91 29.16 -12.23
C CYS A 24 -19.09 28.27 -12.61
N SER A 25 -20.15 28.79 -13.23
CA SER A 25 -21.27 27.94 -13.65
C SER A 25 -21.40 27.71 -15.16
N ASP A 26 -20.47 28.21 -15.98
CA ASP A 26 -20.44 27.89 -17.41
C ASP A 26 -19.07 27.35 -17.82
N SER A 27 -18.85 26.07 -17.53
CA SER A 27 -17.66 25.32 -17.98
C SER A 27 -17.89 24.58 -19.30
N THR A 28 -18.79 25.07 -20.16
CA THR A 28 -19.15 24.37 -21.39
C THR A 28 -18.67 25.00 -22.69
N ASP A 29 -17.99 26.14 -22.65
CA ASP A 29 -17.49 26.76 -23.88
C ASP A 29 -16.05 27.25 -23.78
N VAL A 30 -15.12 26.37 -23.52
CA VAL A 30 -13.69 26.70 -23.68
C VAL A 30 -13.15 25.97 -24.91
N GLY A 31 -13.17 26.65 -26.04
CA GLY A 31 -12.09 26.46 -27.00
C GLY A 31 -12.38 25.80 -28.34
N LEU A 32 -13.58 25.83 -28.88
CA LEU A 32 -13.78 25.45 -30.29
C LEU A 32 -14.50 26.54 -31.16
N GLY A 33 -14.46 27.75 -30.71
CA GLY A 33 -14.98 28.90 -31.51
C GLY A 33 -13.86 29.67 -32.16
N VAL A 34 -13.14 29.11 -33.14
CA VAL A 34 -12.15 29.91 -33.88
C VAL A 34 -12.09 29.55 -35.34
N GLY A 35 -12.67 30.36 -36.07
CA GLY A 35 -12.46 30.51 -37.51
C GLY A 35 -13.61 31.31 -38.13
N PRO A 36 -13.35 32.51 -38.64
CA PRO A 36 -14.39 33.18 -39.40
C PRO A 36 -14.58 32.42 -40.72
N GLY A 37 -15.70 31.70 -40.83
CA GLY A 37 -16.09 31.00 -42.05
C GLY A 37 -16.22 29.47 -41.97
N SER A 38 -16.11 28.84 -40.83
CA SER A 38 -16.45 27.42 -40.71
C SER A 38 -17.94 27.28 -40.38
N ASP A 39 -18.72 27.06 -41.40
CA ASP A 39 -20.05 26.51 -41.23
C ASP A 39 -19.97 25.24 -40.37
N SER A 40 -20.51 25.38 -39.17
CA SER A 40 -20.91 24.28 -38.28
C SER A 40 -20.15 22.97 -38.48
N LEU A 41 -19.05 22.80 -37.75
CA LEU A 41 -18.71 21.48 -37.27
C LEU A 41 -19.94 21.01 -36.50
N LYS A 42 -20.79 20.22 -37.14
CA LYS A 42 -21.90 19.49 -36.48
C LYS A 42 -21.33 18.38 -35.62
N GLY A 43 -20.44 18.74 -34.68
CA GLY A 43 -20.02 17.82 -33.62
C GLY A 43 -21.21 17.62 -32.69
N GLY A 44 -21.59 16.39 -32.47
CA GLY A 44 -22.63 16.05 -31.49
C GLY A 44 -22.22 16.61 -30.11
N LYS A 45 -23.19 16.77 -29.21
CA LYS A 45 -22.87 17.08 -27.81
C LYS A 45 -22.05 15.94 -27.20
N PRO A 46 -21.02 16.26 -26.39
CA PRO A 46 -20.29 15.22 -25.69
C PRO A 46 -21.23 14.31 -24.88
N VAL A 47 -21.01 13.01 -24.97
CA VAL A 47 -21.79 12.00 -24.28
C VAL A 47 -20.83 11.22 -23.37
N THR A 48 -21.24 11.01 -22.12
CA THR A 48 -20.51 10.20 -21.15
C THR A 48 -21.14 8.82 -21.06
N VAL A 49 -20.31 7.80 -21.16
CA VAL A 49 -20.71 6.38 -21.15
C VAL A 49 -19.86 5.65 -20.13
N ASP A 50 -20.51 4.87 -19.26
CA ASP A 50 -19.84 3.92 -18.38
C ASP A 50 -19.70 2.58 -19.10
N VAL A 51 -18.48 2.07 -19.10
CA VAL A 51 -18.14 0.76 -19.68
C VAL A 51 -17.70 -0.16 -18.55
N LEU A 52 -18.27 -1.34 -18.50
CA LEU A 52 -17.97 -2.35 -17.48
C LEU A 52 -16.93 -3.33 -18.04
N PRO A 53 -15.90 -3.70 -17.27
CA PRO A 53 -14.98 -4.79 -17.64
C PRO A 53 -15.54 -6.14 -17.25
N ASP A 54 -15.04 -7.20 -17.88
CA ASP A 54 -15.15 -8.54 -17.31
C ASP A 54 -14.18 -8.65 -16.15
N LEU A 55 -14.67 -9.14 -15.01
CA LEU A 55 -13.89 -9.28 -13.78
C LEU A 55 -13.56 -10.73 -13.49
N ASP A 56 -12.35 -10.94 -12.95
CA ASP A 56 -11.90 -12.24 -12.45
C ASP A 56 -10.93 -12.05 -11.27
N THR A 57 -11.04 -12.86 -10.25
CA THR A 57 -10.07 -12.92 -9.16
C THR A 57 -8.86 -13.73 -9.61
N THR A 58 -7.72 -13.09 -9.70
CA THR A 58 -6.48 -13.74 -10.11
C THR A 58 -5.60 -14.02 -8.91
N ARG A 59 -5.27 -15.29 -8.68
CA ARG A 59 -4.25 -15.71 -7.73
C ARG A 59 -2.92 -15.81 -8.47
N THR A 60 -2.01 -14.90 -8.19
CA THR A 60 -0.62 -15.00 -8.64
C THR A 60 0.22 -15.36 -7.43
N PRO A 61 1.34 -16.09 -7.61
CA PRO A 61 2.26 -16.32 -6.49
C PRO A 61 2.54 -15.01 -5.77
N PRO A 62 2.55 -14.99 -4.44
CA PRO A 62 2.84 -13.78 -3.69
C PRO A 62 4.21 -13.25 -4.12
N ILE A 63 4.25 -11.95 -4.42
CA ILE A 63 5.52 -11.26 -4.68
C ILE A 63 6.07 -10.84 -3.31
N THR A 64 6.48 -11.83 -2.52
CA THR A 64 6.95 -11.61 -1.16
C THR A 64 8.31 -10.94 -1.12
N GLY A 65 9.13 -11.12 -2.15
CA GLY A 65 10.42 -10.43 -2.27
C GLY A 65 10.36 -8.92 -2.52
N GLU A 66 9.18 -8.34 -2.74
CA GLU A 66 9.03 -6.88 -2.85
C GLU A 66 9.05 -6.16 -1.50
N ASN A 67 8.92 -6.90 -0.40
CA ASN A 67 8.84 -6.33 0.94
C ASN A 67 10.19 -6.14 1.62
N PHE A 68 11.26 -6.67 1.00
CA PHE A 68 12.60 -6.46 1.52
C PHE A 68 13.11 -5.06 1.25
N ARG A 69 13.54 -4.34 2.29
CA ARG A 69 14.06 -2.99 2.11
C ARG A 69 14.97 -2.53 3.23
N ARG A 70 15.96 -1.73 2.80
CA ARG A 70 16.77 -0.96 3.70
C ARG A 70 15.92 0.14 4.33
N ALA A 71 15.78 0.13 5.65
CA ALA A 71 15.15 1.21 6.37
C ALA A 71 16.00 2.46 6.17
N SER A 72 15.55 3.37 5.32
CA SER A 72 16.15 4.70 5.21
C SER A 72 15.33 5.68 6.04
N SER A 73 15.89 6.81 6.39
CA SER A 73 15.24 7.90 7.13
C SER A 73 13.95 8.45 6.48
N ARG A 74 13.59 7.93 5.31
CA ARG A 74 12.36 8.26 4.57
C ARG A 74 11.41 7.09 4.43
N SER A 75 11.73 5.94 5.02
CA SER A 75 10.94 4.74 4.81
C SER A 75 9.84 4.63 5.85
N THR A 76 8.69 4.69 5.38
CA THR A 76 7.39 4.46 5.99
C THR A 76 7.00 2.99 5.90
N TRP A 77 7.93 2.12 6.15
CA TRP A 77 7.83 0.69 5.93
C TRP A 77 7.21 0.02 7.13
N ARG A 78 6.61 -1.12 6.89
CA ARG A 78 5.85 -1.85 7.87
C ARG A 78 6.38 -3.26 8.02
N VAL A 79 6.50 -3.71 9.26
CA VAL A 79 6.75 -5.09 9.65
C VAL A 79 5.46 -5.63 10.23
N LEU A 80 4.90 -6.71 9.67
CA LEU A 80 3.67 -7.33 10.16
C LEU A 80 3.99 -8.56 10.99
N THR A 81 3.21 -8.79 12.05
CA THR A 81 3.25 -10.02 12.84
C THR A 81 1.87 -10.38 13.33
N GLY A 82 1.57 -11.66 13.40
CA GLY A 82 0.33 -12.20 13.95
C GLY A 82 -0.46 -13.05 12.97
N ILE A 83 -1.61 -13.50 13.47
CA ILE A 83 -2.54 -14.36 12.75
C ILE A 83 -3.90 -13.71 12.79
N VAL A 84 -4.60 -13.69 11.67
CA VAL A 84 -5.98 -13.23 11.59
C VAL A 84 -6.80 -14.22 10.75
N ASP A 85 -7.98 -14.54 11.27
CA ASP A 85 -9.02 -15.27 10.52
C ASP A 85 -10.09 -14.25 10.15
N ASP A 86 -10.01 -13.71 8.92
CA ASP A 86 -10.98 -12.70 8.48
C ASP A 86 -12.27 -13.41 8.03
N PRO A 87 -13.44 -13.01 8.59
CA PRO A 87 -14.72 -13.66 8.29
C PRO A 87 -15.21 -13.46 6.84
N ILE A 88 -14.58 -12.62 6.03
CA ILE A 88 -14.93 -12.50 4.61
C ILE A 88 -14.62 -13.84 3.90
N PRO A 89 -15.63 -14.49 3.28
CA PRO A 89 -15.43 -15.76 2.59
C PRO A 89 -14.35 -15.67 1.52
N GLY A 90 -13.48 -16.66 1.47
CA GLY A 90 -12.36 -16.69 0.53
C GLY A 90 -11.07 -16.04 1.05
N THR A 91 -11.11 -15.32 2.17
CA THR A 91 -9.91 -14.75 2.80
C THR A 91 -9.12 -15.85 3.52
N GLY A 92 -9.78 -16.70 4.30
CA GLY A 92 -9.13 -17.71 5.14
C GLY A 92 -8.29 -17.11 6.26
N THR A 93 -7.38 -17.91 6.78
CA THR A 93 -6.44 -17.50 7.83
C THR A 93 -5.19 -16.90 7.20
N ILE A 94 -4.81 -15.71 7.63
CA ILE A 94 -3.59 -15.03 7.18
C ILE A 94 -2.61 -15.02 8.36
N GLU A 95 -1.44 -15.57 8.14
CA GLU A 95 -0.32 -15.61 9.09
C GLU A 95 0.80 -14.72 8.61
N THR A 96 1.39 -13.94 9.52
CA THR A 96 2.48 -13.02 9.20
C THR A 96 3.63 -13.16 10.17
N GLU A 97 4.85 -13.18 9.63
CA GLU A 97 6.10 -13.17 10.36
C GLU A 97 6.88 -11.91 10.00
N GLY A 98 7.23 -11.15 11.01
CA GLY A 98 8.00 -9.92 10.86
C GLY A 98 9.50 -10.15 11.03
N TYR A 99 10.31 -9.45 10.26
CA TYR A 99 11.77 -9.52 10.34
C TYR A 99 12.33 -8.11 10.37
N VAL A 100 13.28 -7.86 11.26
CA VAL A 100 13.94 -6.57 11.41
C VAL A 100 15.39 -6.72 11.77
N ASP A 101 16.25 -6.02 11.07
CA ASP A 101 17.66 -5.86 11.33
C ASP A 101 17.98 -4.39 11.64
N PHE A 102 19.10 -4.12 12.32
CA PHE A 102 19.40 -2.82 12.88
C PHE A 102 20.74 -2.28 12.38
N ALA A 103 20.83 -0.96 12.25
CA ALA A 103 22.06 -0.29 11.91
C ALA A 103 22.98 -0.16 13.10
N GLY A 104 24.25 -0.46 12.89
CA GLY A 104 25.28 -0.24 13.88
C GLY A 104 25.53 1.23 14.18
N ARG A 105 26.19 1.50 15.30
CA ARG A 105 26.51 2.85 15.78
C ARG A 105 28.00 3.16 15.63
N ARG A 106 28.30 4.32 15.08
CA ARG A 106 29.69 4.82 15.02
C ARG A 106 30.27 5.15 16.38
N THR A 107 29.41 5.54 17.30
CA THR A 107 29.78 5.92 18.66
C THR A 107 28.69 5.50 19.62
N LEU A 108 29.09 4.98 20.76
CA LEU A 108 28.22 4.68 21.89
C LEU A 108 28.63 5.53 23.10
N PRO A 109 27.73 5.79 24.03
CA PRO A 109 28.09 6.35 25.34
C PRO A 109 29.18 5.54 26.04
N SER A 110 30.11 6.22 26.69
CA SER A 110 31.23 5.55 27.38
C SER A 110 30.77 4.53 28.42
N GLN A 111 29.67 4.80 29.11
CA GLN A 111 29.07 3.89 30.10
C GLN A 111 28.63 2.55 29.49
N ILE A 112 28.14 2.57 28.25
CA ILE A 112 27.76 1.36 27.54
C ILE A 112 29.00 0.61 27.04
N ILE A 113 29.97 1.31 26.46
CA ILE A 113 31.23 0.70 25.98
C ILE A 113 32.03 0.06 27.12
N SER A 114 32.05 0.71 28.28
CA SER A 114 32.83 0.26 29.43
C SER A 114 32.09 -0.69 30.38
N ALA A 115 30.90 -1.12 30.01
CA ALA A 115 30.19 -2.14 30.80
C ALA A 115 30.90 -3.47 30.68
N ASP A 116 31.53 -3.91 31.77
CA ASP A 116 32.31 -5.17 31.84
C ASP A 116 31.41 -6.41 31.88
N ASN A 117 30.13 -6.22 32.21
CA ASN A 117 29.14 -7.30 32.28
C ASN A 117 27.77 -6.80 31.83
N ALA A 118 26.92 -7.71 31.43
CA ALA A 118 25.57 -7.40 30.96
C ALA A 118 24.61 -6.99 32.09
N ASP A 119 24.91 -7.28 33.36
CA ASP A 119 24.02 -6.95 34.49
C ASP A 119 23.75 -5.46 34.65
N SER A 120 24.67 -4.60 34.15
CA SER A 120 24.49 -3.18 34.14
C SER A 120 23.74 -2.66 32.90
N LEU A 121 23.38 -3.52 31.98
CA LEU A 121 22.71 -3.19 30.74
C LEU A 121 21.28 -3.80 30.70
N ALA A 122 20.36 -3.07 30.13
CA ALA A 122 19.06 -3.56 29.70
C ALA A 122 18.89 -3.31 28.20
N ALA A 123 18.27 -4.25 27.52
CA ALA A 123 17.94 -4.11 26.09
C ALA A 123 16.45 -4.27 25.85
N GLU A 124 15.91 -3.44 24.98
CA GLU A 124 14.50 -3.49 24.60
C GLU A 124 14.32 -3.25 23.11
N LEU A 125 13.39 -3.98 22.50
CA LEU A 125 12.92 -3.72 21.15
C LEU A 125 11.74 -2.75 21.24
N ARG A 126 11.87 -1.58 20.61
CA ARG A 126 10.84 -0.53 20.56
C ARG A 126 10.20 -0.50 19.19
N LEU A 127 8.88 -0.63 19.16
CA LEU A 127 8.08 -0.73 17.94
C LEU A 127 6.91 0.24 18.02
N THR A 128 6.67 0.99 16.95
CA THR A 128 5.51 1.89 16.86
C THR A 128 4.46 1.27 15.98
N THR A 129 3.28 1.02 16.51
CA THR A 129 2.15 0.42 15.78
C THR A 129 1.56 1.41 14.78
N ASN A 130 1.34 0.96 13.55
CA ASN A 130 0.72 1.76 12.50
C ASN A 130 -0.28 0.97 11.63
N TYR A 131 -0.57 -0.28 12.01
CA TYR A 131 -1.52 -1.14 11.31
C TYR A 131 -2.14 -2.15 12.27
N LEU A 132 -3.43 -2.39 12.10
CA LEU A 132 -4.17 -3.41 12.82
C LEU A 132 -5.22 -4.03 11.89
N HIS A 133 -5.22 -5.37 11.81
CA HIS A 133 -6.24 -6.16 11.13
C HIS A 133 -6.61 -7.34 12.03
N GLY A 134 -7.84 -7.38 12.52
CA GLY A 134 -8.32 -8.43 13.41
C GLY A 134 -8.84 -7.89 14.75
N ALA A 135 -8.82 -8.72 15.78
CA ALA A 135 -9.31 -8.37 17.10
C ALA A 135 -8.48 -7.25 17.75
N SER A 136 -9.15 -6.21 18.26
CA SER A 136 -8.48 -5.00 18.76
C SER A 136 -8.28 -4.99 20.28
N GLY A 137 -9.03 -5.79 21.01
CA GLY A 137 -9.09 -5.71 22.48
C GLY A 137 -8.39 -6.84 23.23
N GLU A 138 -8.01 -7.90 22.53
CA GLU A 138 -7.38 -9.05 23.16
C GLU A 138 -5.86 -8.91 23.16
N PRO A 139 -5.21 -9.13 24.31
CA PRO A 139 -3.74 -9.16 24.38
C PRO A 139 -3.18 -10.27 23.50
N MET A 140 -2.13 -9.97 22.74
CA MET A 140 -1.42 -10.96 21.94
C MET A 140 -0.02 -11.20 22.51
N GLU A 141 0.38 -12.47 22.53
CA GLU A 141 1.71 -12.88 22.91
C GLU A 141 2.67 -12.72 21.74
N VAL A 142 3.71 -11.91 21.91
CA VAL A 142 4.75 -11.70 20.91
C VAL A 142 6.04 -12.35 21.36
N LYS A 143 6.67 -13.08 20.46
CA LYS A 143 7.99 -13.71 20.65
C LYS A 143 8.98 -13.12 19.67
N VAL A 144 10.19 -12.90 20.16
CA VAL A 144 11.31 -12.39 19.37
C VAL A 144 12.42 -13.42 19.39
N TYR A 145 12.91 -13.81 18.23
CA TYR A 145 13.97 -14.80 18.07
C TYR A 145 15.13 -14.19 17.27
N ASN A 146 16.35 -14.60 17.57
CA ASN A 146 17.49 -14.26 16.73
C ASN A 146 17.37 -14.93 15.36
N LEU A 147 17.70 -14.19 14.32
CA LEU A 147 17.97 -14.79 13.03
C LEU A 147 19.31 -15.53 13.07
N THR A 148 19.39 -16.65 12.35
CA THR A 148 20.65 -17.36 12.21
C THR A 148 21.64 -16.56 11.38
N ALA A 149 22.93 -16.80 11.54
CA ALA A 149 23.99 -16.10 10.80
C ALA A 149 23.88 -16.28 9.26
N GLU A 150 23.13 -17.27 8.80
CA GLU A 150 22.89 -17.54 7.39
C GLU A 150 21.70 -16.75 6.82
N ALA A 151 20.94 -16.09 7.69
CA ALA A 151 19.77 -15.28 7.31
C ALA A 151 20.20 -13.92 6.76
N GLU A 152 20.77 -13.91 5.56
CA GLU A 152 21.13 -12.67 4.88
C GLU A 152 19.88 -11.99 4.29
N MET A 153 19.31 -11.03 5.01
CA MET A 153 18.18 -10.25 4.49
C MET A 153 18.51 -9.46 3.20
N ASP A 154 19.76 -9.29 2.83
CA ASP A 154 20.20 -8.63 1.60
C ASP A 154 19.86 -9.40 0.32
N SER A 155 19.81 -10.73 0.38
CA SER A 155 19.55 -11.60 -0.78
C SER A 155 18.10 -12.03 -0.91
N ALA A 156 17.25 -11.64 0.04
CA ALA A 156 15.88 -12.11 0.14
C ALA A 156 14.98 -11.57 -0.98
N ARG A 157 14.84 -12.37 -2.01
CA ARG A 157 13.68 -12.35 -2.90
C ARG A 157 12.80 -13.57 -2.68
N ALA A 158 12.93 -14.19 -1.51
CA ALA A 158 12.33 -15.47 -1.22
C ALA A 158 10.86 -15.33 -0.81
N ASN A 159 10.06 -16.30 -1.26
CA ASN A 159 8.68 -16.51 -0.81
C ASN A 159 8.63 -17.24 0.54
N ALA A 160 9.76 -17.39 1.22
CA ALA A 160 9.90 -18.06 2.50
C ALA A 160 10.42 -17.07 3.53
N GLY A 161 10.08 -17.30 4.78
CA GLY A 161 10.70 -16.61 5.90
C GLY A 161 12.18 -16.95 6.04
N PHE A 162 12.86 -16.27 6.93
CA PHE A 162 14.25 -16.54 7.28
C PHE A 162 14.31 -17.52 8.46
N ASP A 163 15.35 -18.33 8.48
CA ASP A 163 15.62 -19.22 9.59
C ASP A 163 15.98 -18.41 10.85
N ALA A 164 15.43 -18.84 11.97
CA ALA A 164 15.67 -18.26 13.28
C ALA A 164 15.84 -19.37 14.32
N ASP A 165 16.58 -19.09 15.38
CA ASP A 165 16.64 -20.02 16.52
C ASP A 165 15.37 -19.85 17.37
N GLU A 166 14.35 -20.64 17.04
CA GLU A 166 13.08 -20.63 17.75
C GLU A 166 13.09 -21.46 19.05
N THR A 167 14.20 -22.11 19.38
CA THR A 167 14.31 -22.87 20.61
C THR A 167 14.60 -21.99 21.83
N ASP A 168 15.24 -20.85 21.62
CA ASP A 168 15.59 -19.89 22.66
C ASP A 168 15.19 -18.45 22.30
N PRO A 169 13.99 -18.00 22.71
CA PRO A 169 13.55 -16.65 22.40
C PRO A 169 14.44 -15.58 23.05
N ALA A 170 14.82 -14.56 22.30
CA ALA A 170 15.58 -13.41 22.79
C ALA A 170 14.74 -12.52 23.72
N SER A 171 13.41 -12.50 23.51
CA SER A 171 12.49 -11.74 24.37
C SER A 171 12.26 -12.41 25.71
N VAL A 172 11.99 -11.63 26.72
CA VAL A 172 11.39 -12.09 27.97
C VAL A 172 10.09 -12.81 27.64
N THR A 173 9.86 -13.96 28.25
CA THR A 173 9.00 -15.06 27.81
C THR A 173 7.51 -14.75 27.54
N THR A 174 7.02 -13.57 27.71
CA THR A 174 5.61 -13.22 27.41
C THR A 174 5.47 -11.72 27.26
N ALA A 175 6.04 -11.14 26.21
CA ALA A 175 5.64 -9.78 25.88
C ALA A 175 4.18 -9.80 25.46
N GLN A 176 3.29 -9.37 26.35
CA GLN A 176 1.89 -9.18 26.05
C GLN A 176 1.74 -7.78 25.47
N ILE A 177 1.26 -7.68 24.26
CA ILE A 177 0.95 -6.39 23.64
C ILE A 177 -0.56 -6.28 23.42
N ILE A 178 -1.09 -5.09 23.56
CA ILE A 178 -2.46 -4.79 23.13
C ILE A 178 -2.36 -4.24 21.70
N PRO A 179 -3.05 -4.82 20.71
CA PRO A 179 -2.95 -4.43 19.30
C PRO A 179 -3.17 -2.94 19.03
N THR A 180 -3.85 -2.24 19.91
CA THR A 180 -4.14 -0.79 19.82
C THR A 180 -3.08 0.09 20.45
N ASP A 181 -2.07 -0.47 21.12
CA ASP A 181 -1.00 0.33 21.72
C ASP A 181 -0.17 1.01 20.63
N SER A 182 0.03 2.31 20.77
CA SER A 182 0.79 3.10 19.81
C SER A 182 2.31 2.84 19.88
N LEU A 183 2.80 2.46 21.05
CA LEU A 183 4.19 2.10 21.31
C LEU A 183 4.25 0.78 22.04
N VAL A 184 4.94 -0.16 21.47
CA VAL A 184 5.20 -1.48 22.04
C VAL A 184 6.67 -1.54 22.42
N THR A 185 6.93 -1.96 23.66
CA THR A 185 8.29 -2.21 24.16
C THR A 185 8.39 -3.67 24.56
N ILE A 186 9.34 -4.37 23.97
CA ILE A 186 9.60 -5.79 24.24
C ILE A 186 10.98 -5.90 24.89
N GLU A 187 11.00 -6.27 26.16
CA GLU A 187 12.24 -6.49 26.92
C GLU A 187 12.97 -7.73 26.42
N LEU A 188 14.27 -7.62 26.25
CA LEU A 188 15.14 -8.73 25.90
C LEU A 188 15.73 -9.34 27.18
N ARG A 189 15.96 -10.67 27.15
CA ARG A 189 16.46 -11.41 28.30
C ARG A 189 17.90 -11.03 28.64
N GLN A 190 18.23 -11.08 29.91
CA GLN A 190 19.59 -10.82 30.37
C GLN A 190 20.58 -11.79 29.72
N SER A 191 20.23 -13.09 29.62
CA SER A 191 21.08 -14.07 28.95
C SER A 191 21.38 -13.74 27.50
N TRP A 192 20.41 -13.14 26.78
CA TRP A 192 20.62 -12.65 25.42
C TRP A 192 21.62 -11.48 25.38
N ILE A 193 21.53 -10.56 26.36
CA ILE A 193 22.47 -9.44 26.46
C ILE A 193 23.87 -9.94 26.74
N ASP A 194 24.02 -10.92 27.66
CA ASP A 194 25.30 -11.55 27.99
C ASP A 194 25.97 -12.17 26.76
N GLU A 195 25.21 -12.92 25.99
CA GLU A 195 25.68 -13.58 24.75
C GLU A 195 26.12 -12.58 23.68
N HIS A 196 25.40 -11.45 23.57
CA HIS A 196 25.62 -10.48 22.52
C HIS A 196 26.39 -9.22 22.98
N LEU A 197 26.92 -9.19 24.21
CA LEU A 197 27.54 -8.00 24.78
C LEU A 197 28.62 -7.41 23.90
N THR A 198 29.53 -8.22 23.40
CA THR A 198 30.64 -7.77 22.53
C THR A 198 30.10 -7.18 21.22
N THR A 199 29.10 -7.79 20.62
CA THR A 199 28.45 -7.32 19.40
C THR A 199 27.72 -6.00 19.65
N LEU A 200 26.97 -5.89 20.75
CA LEU A 200 26.24 -4.67 21.13
C LEU A 200 27.18 -3.47 21.43
N GLN A 201 28.41 -3.72 21.81
CA GLN A 201 29.42 -2.69 22.09
C GLN A 201 30.29 -2.38 20.86
N ASP A 202 30.15 -3.12 19.77
CA ASP A 202 31.00 -2.99 18.60
C ASP A 202 30.66 -1.72 17.79
N THR A 203 31.61 -0.82 17.78
CA THR A 203 31.56 0.42 17.00
C THR A 203 32.61 0.46 15.88
N SER A 204 33.26 -0.67 15.62
CA SER A 204 34.32 -0.77 14.61
C SER A 204 33.78 -0.42 13.21
N ASP A 205 34.65 0.06 12.38
CA ASP A 205 34.35 0.43 10.98
C ASP A 205 33.10 1.32 10.80
N GLY A 206 32.83 2.17 11.82
CA GLY A 206 31.72 3.10 11.81
C GLY A 206 30.36 2.46 12.09
N GLY A 207 30.35 1.27 12.73
CA GLY A 207 29.17 0.49 13.12
C GLY A 207 28.96 -0.77 12.29
N SER A 208 29.74 -0.99 11.22
CA SER A 208 29.57 -2.21 10.41
C SER A 208 29.97 -3.48 11.15
N GLY A 209 30.87 -3.39 12.18
CA GLY A 209 31.16 -4.55 13.03
C GLY A 209 29.92 -5.11 13.73
N PHE A 210 29.02 -4.25 14.20
CA PHE A 210 27.71 -4.69 14.71
C PHE A 210 26.87 -5.32 13.59
N GLU A 211 26.75 -4.65 12.42
CA GLU A 211 25.92 -5.14 11.31
C GLU A 211 26.40 -6.49 10.75
N ASP A 212 27.71 -6.75 10.77
CA ASP A 212 28.31 -8.00 10.29
C ASP A 212 28.12 -9.19 11.26
N ASN A 213 27.91 -8.89 12.56
CA ASN A 213 27.80 -9.92 13.61
C ASN A 213 26.39 -10.06 14.19
N PHE A 214 25.42 -9.28 13.73
CA PHE A 214 24.03 -9.34 14.16
C PHE A 214 23.09 -9.38 12.96
N SER A 215 22.40 -10.53 12.78
CA SER A 215 21.53 -10.75 11.62
C SER A 215 20.10 -10.20 11.78
N GLY A 216 19.74 -9.73 12.99
CA GLY A 216 18.42 -9.19 13.29
C GLY A 216 17.50 -10.17 14.02
N PHE A 217 16.23 -9.82 14.07
CA PHE A 217 15.18 -10.55 14.75
C PHE A 217 14.07 -11.03 13.83
N LYS A 218 13.52 -12.21 14.14
CA LYS A 218 12.21 -12.70 13.75
C LYS A 218 11.20 -12.35 14.86
N ILE A 219 10.06 -11.77 14.50
CA ILE A 219 8.98 -11.37 15.40
C ILE A 219 7.72 -12.14 14.99
N ILE A 220 7.19 -12.96 15.89
CA ILE A 220 5.98 -13.75 15.66
C ILE A 220 4.97 -13.58 16.79
N ALA A 221 3.70 -13.81 16.48
CA ALA A 221 2.61 -13.88 17.45
C ALA A 221 1.70 -15.07 17.13
N PRO A 222 2.09 -16.29 17.54
CA PRO A 222 1.51 -17.52 17.01
C PRO A 222 0.08 -17.82 17.49
N ASN A 223 -0.37 -17.18 18.57
CA ASN A 223 -1.70 -17.39 19.16
C ASN A 223 -2.54 -16.13 19.13
N SER A 224 -2.30 -15.25 18.16
CA SER A 224 -3.04 -13.99 18.05
C SER A 224 -4.31 -14.17 17.21
N GLU A 225 -5.26 -13.26 17.41
CA GLU A 225 -6.45 -13.08 16.58
C GLU A 225 -6.39 -11.78 15.76
N ALA A 226 -5.19 -11.23 15.65
CA ALA A 226 -4.92 -10.02 14.90
C ALA A 226 -3.53 -10.04 14.26
N VAL A 227 -3.40 -9.35 13.15
CA VAL A 227 -2.13 -8.94 12.56
C VAL A 227 -1.88 -7.49 12.94
N VAL A 228 -0.75 -7.24 13.59
CA VAL A 228 -0.28 -5.91 13.95
C VAL A 228 0.90 -5.54 13.06
N GLY A 229 0.94 -4.28 12.64
CA GLY A 229 2.04 -3.75 11.84
C GLY A 229 2.78 -2.65 12.58
N PHE A 230 4.11 -2.72 12.49
CA PHE A 230 5.02 -1.76 13.10
C PHE A 230 5.74 -0.93 12.05
N SER A 231 5.85 0.36 12.31
CA SER A 231 6.60 1.29 11.46
C SER A 231 8.10 1.00 11.55
N ALA A 232 8.72 0.59 10.46
CA ALA A 232 10.17 0.38 10.40
C ALA A 232 10.97 1.67 10.68
N ALA A 233 10.44 2.82 10.30
CA ALA A 233 11.11 4.11 10.52
C ALA A 233 11.27 4.46 12.01
N ASN A 234 10.43 3.89 12.87
CA ASN A 234 10.41 4.14 14.30
C ASN A 234 10.79 2.89 15.12
N ALA A 235 11.19 1.81 14.44
CA ALA A 235 11.67 0.62 15.12
C ALA A 235 13.13 0.80 15.55
N ALA A 236 13.45 0.42 16.78
CA ALA A 236 14.80 0.51 17.30
C ALA A 236 15.06 -0.60 18.34
N LEU A 237 16.27 -1.12 18.32
CA LEU A 237 16.84 -1.85 19.47
C LEU A 237 17.48 -0.80 20.38
N ARG A 238 16.97 -0.67 21.60
CA ARG A 238 17.48 0.25 22.60
C ARG A 238 18.32 -0.49 23.64
N LEU A 239 19.51 -0.01 23.86
CA LEU A 239 20.39 -0.45 24.94
C LEU A 239 20.45 0.67 26.00
N THR A 240 20.31 0.29 27.28
CA THR A 240 20.30 1.23 28.42
C THR A 240 21.33 0.78 29.45
N HIS A 241 22.24 1.67 29.83
CA HIS A 241 23.07 1.46 31.02
C HIS A 241 22.23 1.81 32.25
N THR A 242 21.81 0.79 33.00
CA THR A 242 20.79 0.91 34.06
C THR A 242 21.22 1.83 35.22
N PRO A 243 22.50 1.80 35.70
CA PRO A 243 22.91 2.67 36.80
C PRO A 243 22.83 4.18 36.50
N ASP A 244 23.15 4.58 35.27
CA ASP A 244 23.22 5.99 34.87
C ASP A 244 22.02 6.42 34.00
N SER A 245 21.13 5.47 33.64
CA SER A 245 20.00 5.69 32.72
C SER A 245 20.43 6.25 31.35
N VAL A 246 21.64 5.91 30.91
CA VAL A 246 22.18 6.34 29.60
C VAL A 246 21.75 5.36 28.53
N THR A 247 21.22 5.86 27.41
CA THR A 247 20.65 5.04 26.33
C THR A 247 21.37 5.20 25.01
N ALA A 248 21.34 4.14 24.20
CA ALA A 248 21.70 4.15 22.79
C ALA A 248 20.66 3.40 21.98
N ASP A 249 20.19 4.00 20.88
CA ASP A 249 19.22 3.37 19.96
C ASP A 249 19.94 2.92 18.68
N TYR A 250 19.72 1.67 18.29
CA TYR A 250 20.10 1.09 17.02
C TYR A 250 18.86 1.13 16.12
N PRO A 251 18.77 2.03 15.15
CA PRO A 251 17.56 2.15 14.31
C PRO A 251 17.46 0.97 13.35
N ALA A 252 16.24 0.62 12.97
CA ALA A 252 16.03 -0.42 11.97
C ALA A 252 16.75 -0.08 10.65
N LEU A 253 17.46 -1.06 10.11
CA LEU A 253 18.21 -0.98 8.86
C LEU A 253 17.51 -1.70 7.72
N LYS A 254 17.09 -2.93 7.96
CA LYS A 254 16.41 -3.77 6.98
C LYS A 254 15.15 -4.34 7.61
N THR A 255 14.10 -4.48 6.81
CA THR A 255 12.85 -5.06 7.28
C THR A 255 12.24 -5.94 6.20
N PHE A 256 11.55 -6.98 6.63
CA PHE A 256 10.83 -7.90 5.76
C PHE A 256 9.56 -8.39 6.48
N THR A 257 8.55 -8.78 5.71
CA THR A 257 7.37 -9.49 6.21
C THR A 257 7.09 -10.69 5.32
N HIS A 258 7.06 -11.86 5.90
CA HIS A 258 6.54 -13.06 5.27
C HIS A 258 5.04 -13.14 5.55
N ILE A 259 4.23 -13.37 4.51
CA ILE A 259 2.77 -13.48 4.62
C ILE A 259 2.34 -14.79 3.98
N GLU A 260 1.62 -15.60 4.74
CA GLU A 260 1.06 -16.86 4.27
C GLU A 260 -0.46 -16.86 4.43
N GLN A 261 -1.18 -17.42 3.46
CA GLN A 261 -2.62 -17.63 3.51
C GLN A 261 -2.91 -19.12 3.60
N ARG A 262 -3.73 -19.50 4.58
CA ARG A 262 -4.15 -20.88 4.82
C ARG A 262 -5.67 -21.00 4.87
N ASN A 263 -6.18 -22.21 4.79
CA ASN A 263 -7.59 -22.54 5.03
C ASN A 263 -8.60 -21.77 4.13
N VAL A 264 -8.23 -21.49 2.90
CA VAL A 264 -9.13 -20.86 1.94
C VAL A 264 -10.19 -21.87 1.51
N THR A 265 -11.37 -21.80 2.10
CA THR A 265 -12.42 -22.82 1.95
C THR A 265 -13.57 -22.41 1.04
N ALA A 266 -13.79 -21.13 0.84
CA ALA A 266 -14.91 -20.63 0.05
C ALA A 266 -14.49 -19.46 -0.83
N SER A 267 -15.14 -19.31 -1.98
CA SER A 267 -15.13 -18.04 -2.71
C SER A 267 -16.14 -17.07 -2.08
N PRO A 268 -15.98 -15.76 -2.27
CA PRO A 268 -17.05 -14.83 -2.06
C PRO A 268 -18.29 -15.29 -2.86
N SER A 269 -19.46 -14.73 -2.55
CA SER A 269 -20.66 -15.03 -3.35
C SER A 269 -20.44 -14.68 -4.83
N ASP A 270 -21.32 -15.17 -5.71
CA ASP A 270 -21.24 -14.85 -7.15
C ASP A 270 -21.39 -13.36 -7.45
N ASP A 271 -21.74 -12.55 -6.43
CA ASP A 271 -21.89 -11.10 -6.54
C ASP A 271 -20.59 -10.33 -6.40
N TYR A 272 -19.51 -10.95 -5.87
CA TYR A 272 -18.27 -10.26 -5.53
C TYR A 272 -17.03 -10.96 -6.05
N GLU A 273 -16.03 -10.16 -6.35
CA GLU A 273 -14.65 -10.56 -6.48
C GLU A 273 -13.87 -10.19 -5.21
N LEU A 274 -12.83 -10.95 -4.87
CA LEU A 274 -11.98 -10.72 -3.71
C LEU A 274 -10.57 -10.33 -4.13
N MET A 275 -10.06 -9.25 -3.53
CA MET A 275 -8.62 -8.97 -3.50
C MET A 275 -8.12 -9.12 -2.07
N VAL A 276 -6.89 -9.61 -1.88
CA VAL A 276 -6.24 -9.66 -0.56
C VAL A 276 -4.83 -9.11 -0.67
N GLY A 277 -4.52 -8.14 0.16
CA GLY A 277 -3.19 -7.54 0.22
C GLY A 277 -2.11 -8.54 0.62
N GLY A 278 -0.90 -8.37 0.11
CA GLY A 278 0.29 -9.12 0.53
C GLY A 278 0.42 -10.56 0.04
N ILE A 279 -0.67 -11.21 -0.38
CA ILE A 279 -0.68 -12.63 -0.76
C ILE A 279 -0.90 -12.89 -2.25
N GLY A 280 -0.83 -11.86 -3.07
CA GLY A 280 -0.94 -12.00 -4.52
C GLY A 280 -2.35 -12.24 -5.07
N VAL A 281 -3.39 -12.13 -4.26
CA VAL A 281 -4.79 -12.19 -4.71
C VAL A 281 -5.20 -10.82 -5.22
N GLY A 282 -5.45 -10.70 -6.50
CA GLY A 282 -5.79 -9.44 -7.17
C GLY A 282 -7.00 -9.58 -8.07
N LEU A 283 -7.50 -8.44 -8.53
CA LEU A 283 -8.57 -8.34 -9.50
C LEU A 283 -7.98 -8.21 -10.90
N THR A 284 -8.48 -9.00 -11.84
CA THR A 284 -8.22 -8.83 -13.27
C THR A 284 -9.44 -8.19 -13.92
N MET A 285 -9.24 -7.09 -14.61
CA MET A 285 -10.25 -6.38 -15.41
C MET A 285 -9.90 -6.56 -16.88
N ASN A 286 -10.80 -7.15 -17.66
CA ASN A 286 -10.64 -7.31 -19.10
C ASN A 286 -11.62 -6.40 -19.85
N TRP A 287 -11.08 -5.60 -20.77
CA TRP A 287 -11.85 -4.68 -21.61
C TRP A 287 -12.01 -5.28 -23.01
N ASN A 288 -13.26 -5.55 -23.41
CA ASN A 288 -13.54 -6.09 -24.73
C ASN A 288 -13.71 -4.96 -25.76
N PHE A 289 -12.64 -4.64 -26.45
CA PHE A 289 -12.64 -3.62 -27.51
C PHE A 289 -13.26 -4.09 -28.82
N ASP A 290 -13.56 -5.37 -28.95
CA ASP A 290 -14.15 -5.96 -30.18
C ASP A 290 -15.69 -6.02 -30.09
N GLU A 291 -16.27 -5.58 -28.98
CA GLU A 291 -17.68 -5.57 -28.70
C GLU A 291 -18.19 -4.20 -28.24
N ASN A 292 -19.51 -3.99 -28.36
CA ASN A 292 -20.14 -2.79 -27.81
C ASN A 292 -20.09 -2.77 -26.27
N PRO A 293 -19.89 -1.59 -25.64
CA PRO A 293 -19.87 -0.28 -26.30
C PRO A 293 -18.49 0.16 -26.82
N LEU A 294 -17.37 -0.50 -26.46
CA LEU A 294 -16.02 -0.02 -26.79
C LEU A 294 -15.73 0.03 -28.29
N ASP A 295 -16.23 -0.94 -29.08
CA ASP A 295 -16.07 -0.92 -30.54
C ASP A 295 -16.72 0.33 -31.17
N SER A 296 -17.95 0.62 -30.78
CA SER A 296 -18.65 1.81 -31.23
C SER A 296 -17.98 3.11 -30.77
N LEU A 297 -17.56 3.19 -29.50
CA LEU A 297 -16.89 4.36 -28.94
C LEU A 297 -15.52 4.61 -29.57
N ALA A 298 -14.84 3.56 -30.04
CA ALA A 298 -13.56 3.68 -30.71
C ALA A 298 -13.64 4.51 -32.01
N THR A 299 -14.82 4.65 -32.62
CA THR A 299 -14.99 5.46 -33.85
C THR A 299 -15.10 6.97 -33.55
N ALA A 300 -15.49 7.35 -32.35
CA ALA A 300 -15.71 8.75 -31.94
C ALA A 300 -14.45 9.36 -31.31
N PRO A 301 -14.27 10.69 -31.40
CA PRO A 301 -13.24 11.40 -30.63
C PRO A 301 -13.46 11.23 -29.13
N LEU A 302 -12.44 10.77 -28.43
CA LEU A 302 -12.42 10.68 -26.97
C LEU A 302 -11.99 12.01 -26.38
N ASN A 303 -12.75 12.51 -25.40
CA ASN A 303 -12.49 13.78 -24.73
C ASN A 303 -11.98 13.58 -23.29
N ARG A 304 -12.46 12.51 -22.63
CA ARG A 304 -12.09 12.18 -21.24
C ARG A 304 -12.19 10.67 -21.02
N ALA A 305 -11.34 10.15 -20.16
CA ALA A 305 -11.41 8.78 -19.69
C ALA A 305 -10.96 8.68 -18.23
N GLU A 306 -11.70 7.95 -17.42
CA GLU A 306 -11.37 7.64 -16.03
C GLU A 306 -11.72 6.18 -15.76
N ILE A 307 -10.91 5.50 -14.91
CA ILE A 307 -11.21 4.13 -14.46
C ILE A 307 -11.46 4.16 -12.95
N PHE A 308 -12.59 3.61 -12.53
CA PHE A 308 -12.97 3.48 -11.13
C PHE A 308 -12.92 2.01 -10.71
N VAL A 309 -12.33 1.75 -9.55
CA VAL A 309 -12.33 0.45 -8.89
C VAL A 309 -12.76 0.66 -7.43
N PRO A 310 -14.06 0.66 -7.15
CA PRO A 310 -14.57 0.89 -5.81
C PRO A 310 -14.52 -0.41 -4.97
N ALA A 311 -14.03 -0.31 -3.72
CA ALA A 311 -14.22 -1.34 -2.72
C ALA A 311 -15.66 -1.28 -2.20
N ASP A 312 -16.32 -2.42 -2.06
CA ASP A 312 -17.63 -2.50 -1.41
C ASP A 312 -17.45 -2.55 0.11
N THR A 313 -17.30 -1.36 0.69
CA THR A 313 -17.12 -1.23 2.14
C THR A 313 -18.36 -1.58 2.95
N LEU A 314 -19.54 -1.53 2.32
CA LEU A 314 -20.79 -1.91 2.97
C LEU A 314 -20.87 -3.42 3.07
N ALA A 315 -20.66 -4.15 1.97
CA ALA A 315 -20.60 -5.60 1.98
C ALA A 315 -19.48 -6.12 2.92
N MET A 316 -18.35 -5.45 2.98
CA MET A 316 -17.28 -5.80 3.94
C MET A 316 -17.73 -5.61 5.40
N ALA A 317 -18.61 -4.64 5.68
CA ALA A 317 -19.13 -4.38 7.02
C ALA A 317 -20.18 -5.41 7.46
N ASP A 318 -20.80 -6.15 6.53
CA ASP A 318 -21.74 -7.23 6.83
C ASP A 318 -21.07 -8.48 7.44
N PHE A 319 -19.74 -8.53 7.45
CA PHE A 319 -18.95 -9.58 8.09
C PHE A 319 -18.32 -9.05 9.42
N PRO A 320 -19.12 -8.79 10.45
CA PRO A 320 -18.61 -8.23 11.70
C PRO A 320 -18.00 -9.31 12.58
N GLY A 321 -16.83 -9.02 13.15
CA GLY A 321 -16.44 -9.57 14.44
C GLY A 321 -16.65 -8.52 15.52
N SER A 322 -17.03 -8.91 16.72
CA SER A 322 -17.01 -7.97 17.86
C SER A 322 -15.57 -7.50 18.08
N ASN A 323 -15.36 -6.19 18.09
CA ASN A 323 -14.03 -5.56 18.22
C ASN A 323 -13.05 -5.91 17.07
N PHE A 324 -13.56 -6.34 15.90
CA PHE A 324 -12.72 -6.63 14.75
C PHE A 324 -12.43 -5.36 13.95
N VAL A 325 -11.16 -5.02 13.80
CA VAL A 325 -10.70 -3.90 12.99
C VAL A 325 -10.31 -4.41 11.62
N ARG A 326 -10.92 -3.83 10.60
CA ARG A 326 -10.50 -4.03 9.21
C ARG A 326 -10.13 -2.68 8.61
N PRO A 327 -8.83 -2.42 8.39
CA PRO A 327 -8.43 -1.16 7.78
C PRO A 327 -8.98 -1.07 6.36
N LEU A 328 -9.27 0.13 5.89
CA LEU A 328 -9.65 0.36 4.50
C LEU A 328 -8.39 0.48 3.63
N PRO A 329 -8.44 0.01 2.37
CA PRO A 329 -7.32 0.18 1.46
C PRO A 329 -7.09 1.68 1.19
N ASN A 330 -5.87 2.12 1.34
CA ASN A 330 -5.48 3.51 1.06
C ASN A 330 -4.70 3.66 -0.25
N GLY A 331 -4.45 2.57 -0.97
CA GLY A 331 -3.82 2.56 -2.27
C GLY A 331 -4.03 1.28 -3.06
N TYR A 332 -3.87 1.41 -4.37
CA TYR A 332 -3.96 0.30 -5.30
C TYR A 332 -2.83 0.35 -6.32
N ARG A 333 -2.30 -0.81 -6.65
CA ARG A 333 -1.36 -0.98 -7.75
C ARG A 333 -2.09 -1.52 -8.97
N VAL A 334 -1.99 -0.83 -10.08
CA VAL A 334 -2.56 -1.26 -11.35
C VAL A 334 -1.45 -1.61 -12.32
N ILE A 335 -1.51 -2.81 -12.88
CA ILE A 335 -0.57 -3.34 -13.85
C ILE A 335 -1.33 -3.59 -15.14
N ALA A 336 -1.03 -2.83 -16.19
CA ALA A 336 -1.62 -3.01 -17.50
C ALA A 336 -0.74 -3.94 -18.35
N THR A 337 -1.30 -5.04 -18.82
CA THR A 337 -0.61 -6.00 -19.69
C THR A 337 -0.75 -5.56 -21.14
N ARG A 338 0.39 -5.38 -21.82
CA ARG A 338 0.41 -5.03 -23.25
C ARG A 338 -0.12 -6.17 -24.11
N THR A 339 -0.79 -5.80 -25.18
CA THR A 339 -1.03 -6.76 -26.27
C THR A 339 0.26 -7.04 -27.04
N SER A 340 0.37 -8.19 -27.67
CA SER A 340 1.62 -8.68 -28.27
C SER A 340 2.20 -7.76 -29.36
N ASP A 341 1.33 -7.02 -30.08
CA ASP A 341 1.71 -6.10 -31.15
C ASP A 341 1.82 -4.63 -30.68
N ALA A 342 1.67 -4.37 -29.37
CA ALA A 342 1.75 -3.02 -28.83
C ALA A 342 3.22 -2.56 -28.64
N PRO A 343 3.50 -1.24 -28.79
CA PRO A 343 4.84 -0.71 -28.57
C PRO A 343 5.28 -0.87 -27.12
N PRO A 344 6.58 -0.86 -26.80
CA PRO A 344 7.08 -0.91 -25.43
C PRO A 344 6.50 0.21 -24.57
N CYS A 345 6.31 -0.03 -23.28
CA CYS A 345 5.78 0.98 -22.34
C CYS A 345 6.59 2.28 -22.34
N THR A 346 7.88 2.20 -22.57
CA THR A 346 8.79 3.35 -22.70
C THR A 346 8.52 4.21 -23.92
N ALA A 347 7.93 3.65 -24.98
CA ALA A 347 7.56 4.40 -26.19
C ALA A 347 6.18 5.06 -26.08
N VAL A 348 5.37 4.63 -25.13
CA VAL A 348 4.10 5.25 -24.78
C VAL A 348 4.44 6.35 -23.78
N ARG A 349 4.21 7.61 -24.14
CA ARG A 349 4.47 8.76 -23.26
C ARG A 349 3.47 8.77 -22.06
N LEU A 350 3.45 7.71 -21.32
CA LEU A 350 2.68 7.58 -20.09
C LEU A 350 3.64 7.76 -18.91
N PRO A 351 3.20 8.25 -17.77
CA PRO A 351 3.95 8.22 -16.51
C PRO A 351 3.96 6.77 -15.98
N VAL A 352 4.53 5.86 -16.76
CA VAL A 352 4.49 4.43 -16.54
C VAL A 352 5.90 3.91 -16.46
N PHE A 353 6.20 3.19 -15.41
CA PHE A 353 7.48 2.54 -15.21
C PHE A 353 7.26 1.02 -15.23
N SER A 354 7.92 0.35 -16.13
CA SER A 354 7.95 -1.11 -16.13
C SER A 354 9.38 -1.61 -16.17
N PRO A 355 9.77 -2.49 -15.28
CA PRO A 355 11.02 -3.22 -15.39
C PRO A 355 10.95 -4.33 -16.46
N THR A 356 9.75 -4.67 -17.00
CA THR A 356 9.55 -5.73 -17.97
C THR A 356 8.98 -5.19 -19.29
N ASN A 357 9.37 -5.80 -20.41
CA ASN A 357 8.84 -5.40 -21.73
C ASN A 357 7.36 -5.77 -21.93
N GLU A 358 6.75 -6.52 -21.03
CA GLU A 358 5.42 -7.12 -21.21
C GLU A 358 4.30 -6.38 -20.47
N ALA A 359 4.62 -5.65 -19.42
CA ALA A 359 3.62 -4.97 -18.59
C ALA A 359 4.02 -3.54 -18.26
N CYS A 360 3.03 -2.68 -18.16
CA CYS A 360 3.17 -1.30 -17.72
C CYS A 360 2.56 -1.14 -16.33
N VAL A 361 3.37 -0.74 -15.37
CA VAL A 361 2.90 -0.46 -14.01
C VAL A 361 2.49 0.99 -13.92
N LEU A 362 1.23 1.24 -13.60
CA LEU A 362 0.73 2.60 -13.38
C LEU A 362 1.23 3.12 -12.02
N PRO A 363 1.29 4.45 -11.84
CA PRO A 363 1.61 5.05 -10.54
C PRO A 363 0.68 4.49 -9.46
N LEU A 364 1.20 4.33 -8.24
CA LEU A 364 0.38 3.87 -7.13
C LEU A 364 -0.78 4.85 -6.93
N LEU A 365 -2.00 4.35 -7.10
CA LEU A 365 -3.19 5.16 -7.02
C LEU A 365 -3.59 5.34 -5.56
N PRO A 366 -3.76 6.56 -5.06
CA PRO A 366 -4.38 6.74 -3.76
C PRO A 366 -5.82 6.25 -3.83
N SER A 367 -6.30 5.60 -2.78
CA SER A 367 -7.73 5.43 -2.64
C SER A 367 -8.35 6.77 -2.25
N ALA A 368 -9.42 7.14 -2.93
CA ALA A 368 -10.29 8.21 -2.48
C ALA A 368 -10.98 7.80 -1.16
N PRO A 369 -11.58 8.73 -0.41
CA PRO A 369 -12.42 8.37 0.73
C PRO A 369 -13.38 7.24 0.36
N ARG A 370 -13.51 6.23 1.23
CA ARG A 370 -14.31 5.00 1.04
C ARG A 370 -13.69 3.92 0.13
N GLY A 371 -12.37 3.91 -0.03
CA GLY A 371 -11.68 2.80 -0.69
C GLY A 371 -11.80 2.76 -2.22
N VAL A 372 -12.13 3.86 -2.87
CA VAL A 372 -12.20 3.92 -4.35
C VAL A 372 -10.83 4.19 -4.94
N ALA A 373 -10.33 3.29 -5.79
CA ALA A 373 -9.20 3.58 -6.67
C ALA A 373 -9.69 4.34 -7.91
N LEU A 374 -9.02 5.44 -8.22
CA LEU A 374 -9.30 6.25 -9.40
C LEU A 374 -8.05 6.35 -10.28
N VAL A 375 -8.11 5.80 -11.49
CA VAL A 375 -7.15 6.17 -12.54
C VAL A 375 -7.69 7.43 -13.21
N SER A 376 -7.10 8.55 -12.86
CA SER A 376 -7.55 9.87 -13.32
C SER A 376 -7.36 10.07 -14.83
N ASP A 377 -8.04 11.06 -15.38
CA ASP A 377 -8.07 11.36 -16.80
C ASP A 377 -6.67 11.56 -17.42
N ASN A 378 -5.74 12.21 -16.72
CA ASN A 378 -4.37 12.41 -17.21
C ASN A 378 -3.60 11.11 -17.46
N VAL A 379 -4.03 9.98 -16.91
CA VAL A 379 -3.45 8.64 -17.10
C VAL A 379 -4.34 7.77 -17.98
N ALA A 380 -5.65 7.70 -17.70
CA ALA A 380 -6.60 6.86 -18.42
C ALA A 380 -6.86 7.35 -19.85
N PHE A 381 -7.00 8.66 -20.05
CA PHE A 381 -7.29 9.24 -21.36
C PHE A 381 -6.25 8.86 -22.44
N PRO A 382 -4.93 9.09 -22.27
CA PRO A 382 -3.96 8.71 -23.29
C PRO A 382 -3.91 7.20 -23.55
N ILE A 383 -4.24 6.36 -22.55
CA ILE A 383 -4.33 4.92 -22.70
C ILE A 383 -5.49 4.53 -23.62
N PHE A 384 -6.70 5.00 -23.32
CA PHE A 384 -7.88 4.73 -24.15
C PHE A 384 -7.76 5.38 -25.52
N GLN A 385 -7.27 6.61 -25.62
CA GLN A 385 -7.07 7.29 -26.89
C GLN A 385 -6.16 6.50 -27.84
N GLN A 386 -5.03 6.01 -27.35
CA GLN A 386 -4.12 5.19 -28.15
C GLN A 386 -4.73 3.83 -28.48
N SER A 387 -5.46 3.21 -27.56
CA SER A 387 -6.17 1.96 -27.81
C SER A 387 -7.22 2.12 -28.92
N PHE A 388 -8.04 3.15 -28.85
CA PHE A 388 -9.03 3.48 -29.89
C PHE A 388 -8.38 3.77 -31.25
N GLN A 389 -7.28 4.54 -31.27
CA GLN A 389 -6.55 4.80 -32.51
C GLN A 389 -6.01 3.52 -33.14
N ARG A 390 -5.53 2.57 -32.33
CA ARG A 390 -5.04 1.28 -32.80
C ARG A 390 -6.17 0.41 -33.36
N VAL A 391 -7.29 0.32 -32.61
CA VAL A 391 -8.49 -0.44 -33.05
C VAL A 391 -9.03 0.11 -34.38
N ARG A 392 -9.15 1.44 -34.53
CA ARG A 392 -9.52 2.07 -35.83
C ARG A 392 -8.60 1.69 -37.00
N ASN A 393 -7.34 1.41 -36.70
CA ASN A 393 -6.35 1.00 -37.70
C ASN A 393 -6.27 -0.53 -37.86
N GLY A 394 -7.26 -1.29 -37.35
CA GLY A 394 -7.29 -2.76 -37.43
C GLY A 394 -6.21 -3.47 -36.62
N ARG A 395 -5.70 -2.83 -35.57
CA ARG A 395 -4.69 -3.39 -34.65
C ARG A 395 -5.32 -3.66 -33.29
N SER A 396 -4.69 -4.53 -32.50
CA SER A 396 -5.09 -4.75 -31.11
C SER A 396 -4.97 -3.48 -30.28
N PRO A 397 -5.85 -3.26 -29.27
CA PRO A 397 -5.71 -2.13 -28.34
C PRO A 397 -4.35 -2.14 -27.65
N LEU A 398 -3.97 -1.06 -27.02
CA LEU A 398 -2.69 -0.97 -26.30
C LEU A 398 -2.66 -1.94 -25.11
N PHE A 399 -3.75 -1.94 -24.33
CA PHE A 399 -3.98 -2.85 -23.21
C PHE A 399 -5.41 -3.39 -23.25
N ARG A 400 -5.57 -4.67 -22.96
CA ARG A 400 -6.88 -5.31 -22.74
C ARG A 400 -7.09 -5.68 -21.28
N THR A 401 -6.02 -6.05 -20.61
CA THR A 401 -6.06 -6.63 -19.27
C THR A 401 -5.34 -5.73 -18.28
N TYR A 402 -6.03 -5.43 -17.21
CA TYR A 402 -5.49 -4.68 -16.06
C TYR A 402 -5.59 -5.55 -14.82
N ARG A 403 -4.49 -5.70 -14.10
CA ARG A 403 -4.46 -6.34 -12.79
C ARG A 403 -4.39 -5.29 -11.72
N VAL A 404 -5.34 -5.35 -10.79
CA VAL A 404 -5.42 -4.44 -9.64
C VAL A 404 -5.08 -5.23 -8.39
N ARG A 405 -4.23 -4.67 -7.55
CA ARG A 405 -3.86 -5.23 -6.26
C ARG A 405 -3.97 -4.18 -5.18
N VAL A 406 -4.31 -4.60 -3.99
CA VAL A 406 -4.21 -3.75 -2.81
C VAL A 406 -2.72 -3.44 -2.57
N ALA A 407 -2.42 -2.17 -2.43
CA ALA A 407 -1.08 -1.70 -2.15
C ALA A 407 -1.20 -0.56 -1.14
N ASP A 408 -1.06 -0.90 0.12
CA ASP A 408 -1.17 0.10 1.18
C ASP A 408 -0.12 1.20 1.01
N ARG A 409 -0.49 2.46 1.24
CA ARG A 409 0.38 3.62 1.09
C ARG A 409 0.62 4.25 2.44
N ASP A 410 1.77 4.81 2.60
CA ASP A 410 1.97 5.73 3.69
C ASP A 410 1.39 7.11 3.38
N SER A 411 0.68 7.65 4.37
CA SER A 411 0.06 8.97 4.29
C SER A 411 1.06 10.13 4.08
N ALA A 412 2.33 9.93 4.46
CA ALA A 412 3.37 10.95 4.32
C ALA A 412 3.95 11.06 2.89
N SER A 413 3.66 10.10 1.99
CA SER A 413 4.28 10.05 0.66
C SER A 413 3.41 10.61 -0.47
N VAL A 414 2.39 11.41 -0.16
CA VAL A 414 1.41 11.94 -1.13
C VAL A 414 2.07 12.75 -2.27
N ASP A 415 3.22 13.36 -2.02
CA ASP A 415 3.87 14.25 -3.00
C ASP A 415 4.86 13.55 -3.95
N GLN A 416 5.10 12.25 -3.82
CA GLN A 416 6.03 11.54 -4.71
C GLN A 416 5.32 10.56 -5.65
N ALA A 417 4.49 11.08 -6.52
CA ALA A 417 3.84 10.31 -7.61
C ALA A 417 4.82 9.74 -8.65
N SER A 418 6.12 9.91 -8.48
CA SER A 418 7.12 9.60 -9.51
C SER A 418 7.93 8.33 -9.30
N THR A 419 7.79 7.63 -8.18
CA THR A 419 8.51 6.38 -7.94
C THR A 419 7.56 5.23 -7.73
N ILE A 420 7.80 4.13 -8.47
CA ILE A 420 7.18 2.82 -8.20
C ILE A 420 7.72 2.38 -6.84
N GLN A 421 7.06 2.79 -5.78
CA GLN A 421 7.30 2.17 -4.49
C GLN A 421 6.35 0.97 -4.42
N PRO A 422 6.84 -0.21 -4.05
CA PRO A 422 5.96 -1.28 -3.62
C PRO A 422 5.13 -0.74 -2.47
N GLY A 423 3.86 -1.10 -2.44
CA GLY A 423 2.98 -0.76 -1.33
C GLY A 423 3.51 -1.33 -0.02
N LEU A 424 3.08 -0.74 1.08
CA LEU A 424 3.33 -1.30 2.41
C LEU A 424 2.70 -2.70 2.49
N PRO A 425 3.32 -3.65 3.20
CA PRO A 425 2.69 -4.93 3.50
C PRO A 425 1.31 -4.73 4.13
N SER A 426 0.33 -5.46 3.64
CA SER A 426 -1.05 -5.40 4.11
C SER A 426 -1.68 -6.78 3.97
N THR A 427 -2.51 -7.16 4.90
CA THR A 427 -3.28 -8.43 4.87
C THR A 427 -4.75 -8.20 4.56
N LEU A 428 -5.09 -7.00 4.15
CA LEU A 428 -6.46 -6.53 4.00
C LEU A 428 -7.22 -7.24 2.87
N PRO A 429 -8.35 -7.91 3.13
CA PRO A 429 -9.28 -8.32 2.09
C PRO A 429 -10.13 -7.14 1.61
N VAL A 430 -10.44 -7.13 0.33
CA VAL A 430 -11.29 -6.12 -0.31
C VAL A 430 -12.29 -6.81 -1.22
N LEU A 431 -13.57 -6.57 -0.98
CA LEU A 431 -14.65 -7.02 -1.86
C LEU A 431 -14.91 -5.98 -2.96
N ILE A 432 -15.05 -6.48 -4.17
CA ILE A 432 -15.36 -5.71 -5.36
C ILE A 432 -16.63 -6.27 -5.98
N GLN A 433 -17.65 -5.45 -6.15
CA GLN A 433 -18.91 -5.88 -6.74
C GLN A 433 -18.72 -6.28 -8.22
N ARG A 434 -19.31 -7.40 -8.63
CA ARG A 434 -19.35 -7.82 -10.03
C ARG A 434 -20.34 -6.98 -10.84
N PRO A 435 -20.08 -6.73 -12.14
CA PRO A 435 -21.00 -6.03 -13.03
C PRO A 435 -22.36 -6.70 -13.18
N SER A 436 -22.42 -8.03 -13.02
CA SER A 436 -23.66 -8.84 -13.12
C SER A 436 -24.51 -8.80 -11.84
N SER A 437 -23.98 -8.30 -10.73
CA SER A 437 -24.70 -8.24 -9.47
C SER A 437 -25.77 -7.15 -9.49
N THR A 438 -26.94 -7.49 -8.98
CA THR A 438 -28.05 -6.55 -8.77
C THR A 438 -28.22 -6.17 -7.30
N GLN A 439 -27.38 -6.71 -6.41
CA GLN A 439 -27.59 -6.63 -4.96
C GLN A 439 -26.71 -5.57 -4.26
N GLY A 440 -25.70 -5.00 -4.91
CA GLY A 440 -24.79 -4.08 -4.26
C GLY A 440 -25.26 -2.63 -4.27
N GLU A 441 -24.98 -1.91 -3.18
CA GLU A 441 -25.18 -0.45 -3.10
C GLU A 441 -24.01 0.32 -3.73
N VAL A 442 -22.87 -0.32 -3.95
CA VAL A 442 -21.68 0.25 -4.54
C VAL A 442 -21.60 -0.14 -6.02
N ALA A 443 -21.36 0.83 -6.88
CA ALA A 443 -21.24 0.56 -8.31
C ALA A 443 -20.02 -0.33 -8.61
N PRO A 444 -20.10 -1.25 -9.59
CA PRO A 444 -18.97 -2.09 -9.97
C PRO A 444 -17.81 -1.26 -10.59
N PRO A 445 -16.63 -1.88 -10.76
CA PRO A 445 -15.54 -1.31 -11.54
C PRO A 445 -16.00 -0.91 -12.94
N ARG A 446 -15.56 0.26 -13.40
CA ARG A 446 -15.94 0.79 -14.70
C ARG A 446 -14.93 1.78 -15.27
N ALA A 447 -14.95 1.95 -16.57
CA ALA A 447 -14.36 3.10 -17.22
C ALA A 447 -15.47 4.09 -17.59
N THR A 448 -15.31 5.34 -17.19
CA THR A 448 -16.19 6.46 -17.59
C THR A 448 -15.52 7.19 -18.73
N LEU A 449 -16.11 7.11 -19.92
CA LEU A 449 -15.58 7.67 -21.17
C LEU A 449 -16.49 8.80 -21.66
N THR A 450 -15.92 9.97 -21.96
CA THR A 450 -16.64 11.06 -22.61
C THR A 450 -16.17 11.16 -24.05
N VAL A 451 -17.08 10.99 -24.99
CA VAL A 451 -16.85 11.04 -26.44
C VAL A 451 -17.74 12.08 -27.11
N THR A 452 -17.31 12.59 -28.25
CA THR A 452 -18.16 13.45 -29.11
C THR A 452 -18.59 12.62 -30.32
N PRO A 453 -19.89 12.23 -30.44
CA PRO A 453 -20.40 11.57 -31.64
C PRO A 453 -20.19 12.43 -32.89
N LEU A 454 -19.80 11.80 -33.99
CA LEU A 454 -19.58 12.47 -35.28
C LEU A 454 -20.91 12.73 -35.98
#